data_0b8e83baf885f122d74d5da4f054d643
#
_entry.id   0b8e83baf885f122d74d5da4f054d643
#
_cell.length_a   1.000
_cell.length_b   1.000
_cell.length_c   1.000
_cell.angle_alpha   90.00
_cell.angle_beta   90.00
_cell.angle_gamma   90.00
#
_symmetry.space_group_name_H-M   'P 1'
#
loop_
_entity.id
_entity.type
_entity.pdbx_description
1 polymer ?
#
loop_
_entity_poly.entity_id
_entity_poly.type
_entity_poly.pdbx_seq_one_letter_code
_entity_poly.pdbx_strand_id
1 'polypeptide(L)'
;MTINTEATGRTKHLLALMTRGDDLFNARDWTALDDVHHPDMIAFIPGSAEPIYGRKAHGAAMQQLVRMFPDVRVHTPYPIQFGGDDWITVVTNATGTFTGEMTLPDGNVVPPTGKAFDLEFAQTSKWEGDQLIVISAFWDSAVQRPQIGLA
;
A
#
# COMPACT_ATOMS: atom_id res chain seq x y z
N MET A 1 0.86 36.65 3.61
CA MET A 1 1.73 35.61 4.17
C MET A 1 1.90 34.51 3.13
N THR A 2 3.12 34.25 2.72
CA THR A 2 3.41 33.16 1.79
C THR A 2 3.64 31.90 2.61
N ILE A 3 2.79 30.89 2.41
CA ILE A 3 3.04 29.58 2.99
C ILE A 3 4.06 28.89 2.07
N ASN A 4 5.27 28.66 2.58
CA ASN A 4 6.27 27.91 1.84
C ASN A 4 5.88 26.43 1.91
N THR A 5 5.39 25.88 0.80
CA THR A 5 5.01 24.47 0.65
C THR A 5 6.14 23.61 0.06
N GLU A 6 7.35 24.19 -0.12
CA GLU A 6 8.48 23.39 -0.59
C GLU A 6 8.84 22.32 0.44
N ALA A 7 8.84 21.09 -0.02
CA ALA A 7 9.27 19.96 0.78
C ALA A 7 10.75 20.10 1.16
N THR A 8 11.11 19.78 2.41
CA THR A 8 12.52 19.69 2.83
C THR A 8 13.28 18.65 2.03
N GLY A 9 14.61 18.70 2.01
CA GLY A 9 15.44 17.68 1.36
C GLY A 9 15.14 16.26 1.86
N ARG A 10 14.90 16.11 3.17
CA ARG A 10 14.51 14.82 3.77
C ARG A 10 13.16 14.35 3.24
N THR A 11 12.16 15.21 3.22
CA THR A 11 10.83 14.86 2.68
C THR A 11 10.91 14.45 1.21
N LYS A 12 11.62 15.20 0.38
CA LYS A 12 11.82 14.85 -1.04
C LYS A 12 12.47 13.48 -1.20
N HIS A 13 13.48 13.19 -0.39
CA HIS A 13 14.17 11.91 -0.40
C HIS A 13 13.25 10.75 -0.02
N LEU A 14 12.46 10.91 1.05
CA LEU A 14 11.52 9.88 1.50
C LEU A 14 10.39 9.65 0.48
N LEU A 15 9.89 10.72 -0.15
CA LEU A 15 8.88 10.60 -1.22
C LEU A 15 9.43 9.83 -2.43
N ALA A 16 10.70 10.04 -2.79
CA ALA A 16 11.35 9.27 -3.85
C ALA A 16 11.50 7.79 -3.47
N LEU A 17 11.85 7.49 -2.22
CA LEU A 17 11.91 6.11 -1.73
C LEU A 17 10.53 5.45 -1.70
N MET A 18 9.48 6.18 -1.33
CA MET A 18 8.10 5.67 -1.35
C MET A 18 7.64 5.35 -2.78
N THR A 19 7.92 6.24 -3.73
CA THR A 19 7.64 5.99 -5.16
C THR A 19 8.37 4.74 -5.63
N ARG A 20 9.65 4.59 -5.29
CA ARG A 20 10.41 3.38 -5.61
C ARG A 20 9.76 2.13 -5.02
N GLY A 21 9.31 2.19 -3.75
CA GLY A 21 8.64 1.07 -3.09
C GLY A 21 7.38 0.64 -3.84
N ASP A 22 6.51 1.58 -4.20
CA ASP A 22 5.29 1.28 -4.94
C ASP A 22 5.59 0.79 -6.37
N ASP A 23 6.60 1.34 -7.04
CA ASP A 23 7.03 0.87 -8.36
C ASP A 23 7.57 -0.57 -8.30
N LEU A 24 8.32 -0.92 -7.24
CA LEU A 24 8.80 -2.29 -7.01
C LEU A 24 7.65 -3.25 -6.70
N PHE A 25 6.67 -2.82 -5.92
CA PHE A 25 5.44 -3.58 -5.71
C PHE A 25 4.71 -3.84 -7.02
N ASN A 26 4.53 -2.81 -7.84
CA ASN A 26 3.90 -2.93 -9.15
C ASN A 26 4.66 -3.89 -10.07
N ALA A 27 5.98 -3.92 -9.98
CA ALA A 27 6.85 -4.82 -10.73
C ALA A 27 6.92 -6.25 -10.14
N ARG A 28 6.35 -6.47 -8.93
CA ARG A 28 6.46 -7.72 -8.19
C ARG A 28 7.90 -8.10 -7.82
N ASP A 29 8.77 -7.11 -7.68
CA ASP A 29 10.17 -7.31 -7.27
C ASP A 29 10.27 -7.34 -5.74
N TRP A 30 9.89 -8.46 -5.18
CA TRP A 30 9.83 -8.66 -3.73
C TRP A 30 11.20 -8.56 -3.06
N THR A 31 12.24 -9.02 -3.73
CA THR A 31 13.60 -8.97 -3.19
C THR A 31 14.10 -7.53 -3.05
N ALA A 32 13.92 -6.70 -4.09
CA ALA A 32 14.30 -5.29 -4.04
C ALA A 32 13.42 -4.50 -3.06
N LEU A 33 12.14 -4.88 -2.94
CA LEU A 33 11.21 -4.24 -2.01
C LEU A 33 11.60 -4.47 -0.54
N ASP A 34 12.20 -5.62 -0.23
CA ASP A 34 12.72 -5.91 1.10
C ASP A 34 13.81 -4.91 1.55
N ASP A 35 14.56 -4.34 0.62
CA ASP A 35 15.56 -3.31 0.95
C ASP A 35 14.92 -1.97 1.37
N VAL A 36 13.71 -1.70 0.93
CA VAL A 36 12.95 -0.50 1.30
C VAL A 36 12.27 -0.65 2.67
N HIS A 37 11.97 -1.87 3.07
CA HIS A 37 11.25 -2.17 4.31
C HIS A 37 12.21 -2.56 5.43
N HIS A 38 12.05 -1.93 6.60
CA HIS A 38 12.79 -2.34 7.80
C HIS A 38 12.37 -3.76 8.22
N PRO A 39 13.30 -4.63 8.69
CA PRO A 39 12.95 -5.99 9.13
C PRO A 39 11.85 -6.04 10.18
N ASP A 40 11.81 -5.07 11.09
CA ASP A 40 10.86 -4.98 12.20
C ASP A 40 9.72 -4.00 11.94
N MET A 41 9.41 -3.70 10.68
CA MET A 41 8.34 -2.78 10.33
C MET A 41 6.98 -3.21 10.89
N ILE A 42 6.09 -2.26 11.05
CA ILE A 42 4.70 -2.48 11.47
C ILE A 42 3.77 -1.89 10.41
N ALA A 43 2.81 -2.67 9.96
CA ALA A 43 1.82 -2.24 8.97
C ALA A 43 0.40 -2.30 9.56
N PHE A 44 -0.36 -1.23 9.35
CA PHE A 44 -1.77 -1.13 9.69
C PHE A 44 -2.57 -1.10 8.38
N ILE A 45 -3.50 -2.02 8.21
CA ILE A 45 -4.33 -2.12 7.02
C ILE A 45 -5.81 -2.15 7.38
N PRO A 46 -6.70 -1.64 6.53
CA PRO A 46 -8.14 -1.71 6.77
C PRO A 46 -8.65 -3.14 6.90
N GLY A 47 -9.60 -3.35 7.81
CA GLY A 47 -10.23 -4.65 8.01
C GLY A 47 -9.43 -5.64 8.85
N SER A 48 -8.21 -5.28 9.28
CA SER A 48 -7.43 -6.07 10.21
C SER A 48 -7.52 -5.47 11.61
N ALA A 49 -7.94 -6.27 12.59
CA ALA A 49 -7.99 -5.85 13.99
C ALA A 49 -6.58 -5.68 14.59
N GLU A 50 -5.64 -6.45 14.12
CA GLU A 50 -4.25 -6.45 14.58
C GLU A 50 -3.32 -5.92 13.51
N PRO A 51 -2.26 -5.19 13.90
CA PRO A 51 -1.20 -4.81 12.97
C PRO A 51 -0.45 -6.03 12.45
N ILE A 52 0.17 -5.86 11.28
CA ILE A 52 1.10 -6.85 10.74
C ILE A 52 2.51 -6.49 11.23
N TYR A 53 3.16 -7.41 11.92
CA TYR A 53 4.49 -7.22 12.48
C TYR A 53 5.56 -7.89 11.62
N GLY A 54 6.53 -7.08 11.20
CA GLY A 54 7.70 -7.54 10.46
C GLY A 54 7.53 -7.54 8.95
N ARG A 55 8.64 -7.28 8.29
CA ARG A 55 8.76 -7.23 6.82
C ARG A 55 8.30 -8.53 6.15
N LYS A 56 8.63 -9.66 6.75
CA LYS A 56 8.27 -10.98 6.20
C LYS A 56 6.75 -11.19 6.17
N ALA A 57 6.06 -10.88 7.26
CA ALA A 57 4.62 -11.01 7.35
C ALA A 57 3.91 -10.01 6.43
N HIS A 58 4.43 -8.77 6.35
CA HIS A 58 3.91 -7.76 5.42
C HIS A 58 4.07 -8.20 3.96
N GLY A 59 5.23 -8.74 3.60
CA GLY A 59 5.47 -9.29 2.26
C GLY A 59 4.52 -10.43 1.90
N ALA A 60 4.23 -11.33 2.84
CA ALA A 60 3.25 -12.40 2.65
C ALA A 60 1.84 -11.85 2.41
N ALA A 61 1.44 -10.79 3.15
CA ALA A 61 0.15 -10.13 2.97
C ALA A 61 0.05 -9.45 1.59
N MET A 62 1.11 -8.77 1.13
CA MET A 62 1.15 -8.18 -0.22
C MET A 62 1.05 -9.25 -1.31
N GLN A 63 1.74 -10.37 -1.16
CA GLN A 63 1.67 -11.47 -2.13
C GLN A 63 0.28 -12.13 -2.14
N GLN A 64 -0.39 -12.20 -0.99
CA GLN A 64 -1.78 -12.67 -0.93
C GLN A 64 -2.72 -11.72 -1.69
N LEU A 65 -2.53 -10.43 -1.54
CA LEU A 65 -3.29 -9.42 -2.28
C LEU A 65 -3.12 -9.59 -3.81
N VAL A 66 -1.88 -9.84 -4.25
CA VAL A 66 -1.56 -10.08 -5.66
C VAL A 66 -2.20 -11.39 -6.17
N ARG A 67 -2.35 -12.41 -5.33
CA ARG A 67 -3.07 -13.62 -5.75
C ARG A 67 -4.55 -13.37 -6.01
N MET A 68 -5.19 -12.53 -5.20
CA MET A 68 -6.60 -12.14 -5.40
C MET A 68 -6.77 -11.19 -6.58
N PHE A 69 -5.87 -10.24 -6.71
CA PHE A 69 -5.88 -9.19 -7.74
C PHE A 69 -4.52 -9.18 -8.47
N PRO A 70 -4.28 -10.10 -9.44
CA PRO A 70 -2.97 -10.23 -10.08
C PRO A 70 -2.45 -8.97 -10.78
N ASP A 71 -3.36 -8.11 -11.22
CA ASP A 71 -3.06 -6.83 -11.88
C ASP A 71 -3.10 -5.63 -10.91
N VAL A 72 -3.18 -5.86 -9.60
CA VAL A 72 -3.23 -4.76 -8.62
C VAL A 72 -2.05 -3.81 -8.80
N ARG A 73 -2.36 -2.52 -8.80
CA ARG A 73 -1.38 -1.48 -9.06
C ARG A 73 -1.65 -0.26 -8.19
N VAL A 74 -0.61 0.29 -7.60
CA VAL A 74 -0.58 1.62 -6.99
C VAL A 74 -0.09 2.61 -8.05
N HIS A 75 -0.89 3.62 -8.36
CA HIS A 75 -0.53 4.55 -9.44
C HIS A 75 0.49 5.58 -8.97
N THR A 76 1.53 5.78 -9.78
CA THR A 76 2.55 6.80 -9.62
C THR A 76 2.65 7.63 -10.89
N PRO A 77 3.00 8.94 -10.82
CA PRO A 77 3.29 9.74 -9.63
C PRO A 77 2.06 10.02 -8.77
N TYR A 78 2.27 10.36 -7.50
CA TYR A 78 1.19 10.66 -6.58
C TYR A 78 0.61 12.06 -6.83
N PRO A 79 -0.73 12.19 -7.01
CA PRO A 79 -1.37 13.51 -7.11
C PRO A 79 -1.24 14.37 -5.86
N ILE A 80 -1.24 13.73 -4.68
CA ILE A 80 -1.08 14.38 -3.39
C ILE A 80 0.08 13.70 -2.67
N GLN A 81 1.04 14.51 -2.22
CA GLN A 81 2.18 14.02 -1.46
C GLN A 81 2.75 15.14 -0.59
N PHE A 82 3.03 14.82 0.64
CA PHE A 82 3.60 15.77 1.61
C PHE A 82 4.25 15.03 2.77
N GLY A 83 4.98 15.75 3.62
CA GLY A 83 5.54 15.19 4.82
C GLY A 83 6.35 16.20 5.61
N GLY A 84 6.95 15.72 6.68
CA GLY A 84 7.84 16.46 7.54
C GLY A 84 8.59 15.52 8.47
N ASP A 85 9.80 15.88 8.83
CA ASP A 85 10.71 15.04 9.62
C ASP A 85 10.88 13.64 8.98
N ASP A 86 10.52 12.58 9.68
CA ASP A 86 10.62 11.20 9.23
C ASP A 86 9.31 10.65 8.68
N TRP A 87 8.29 11.48 8.50
CA TRP A 87 6.96 11.08 8.05
C TRP A 87 6.63 11.62 6.67
N ILE A 88 5.97 10.78 5.87
CA ILE A 88 5.36 11.19 4.60
C ILE A 88 3.95 10.62 4.46
N THR A 89 3.14 11.33 3.68
CA THR A 89 1.81 10.86 3.26
C THR A 89 1.69 11.01 1.76
N VAL A 90 1.16 9.98 1.11
CA VAL A 90 0.87 9.97 -0.32
C VAL A 90 -0.57 9.55 -0.54
N VAL A 91 -1.25 10.19 -1.48
CA VAL A 91 -2.62 9.84 -1.88
C VAL A 91 -2.64 9.68 -3.39
N THR A 92 -3.17 8.56 -3.84
CA THR A 92 -3.26 8.22 -5.25
C THR A 92 -4.45 7.28 -5.47
N ASN A 93 -4.56 6.69 -6.65
CA ASN A 93 -5.48 5.60 -6.91
C ASN A 93 -4.77 4.26 -6.89
N ALA A 94 -5.47 3.24 -6.43
CA ALA A 94 -5.12 1.85 -6.61
C ALA A 94 -6.21 1.17 -7.43
N THR A 95 -5.80 0.30 -8.35
CA THR A 95 -6.69 -0.44 -9.23
C THR A 95 -6.37 -1.93 -9.21
N GLY A 96 -7.35 -2.77 -9.50
CA GLY A 96 -7.14 -4.21 -9.60
C GLY A 96 -8.40 -4.92 -10.08
N THR A 97 -8.23 -6.12 -10.62
CA THR A 97 -9.32 -6.98 -11.10
C THR A 97 -9.36 -8.25 -10.25
N PHE A 98 -10.54 -8.57 -9.73
CA PHE A 98 -10.76 -9.75 -8.89
C PHE A 98 -10.83 -11.01 -9.76
N THR A 99 -9.69 -11.61 -10.03
CA THR A 99 -9.54 -12.80 -10.88
C THR A 99 -8.94 -14.00 -10.15
N GLY A 100 -8.38 -13.83 -8.96
CA GLY A 100 -7.92 -14.92 -8.09
C GLY A 100 -8.90 -15.22 -6.96
N GLU A 101 -8.81 -16.39 -6.37
CA GLU A 101 -9.66 -16.74 -5.24
C GLU A 101 -9.33 -15.91 -3.99
N MET A 102 -10.38 -15.53 -3.24
CA MET A 102 -10.26 -14.85 -1.97
C MET A 102 -10.61 -15.82 -0.84
N THR A 103 -9.67 -16.05 0.07
CA THR A 103 -9.92 -16.82 1.28
C THR A 103 -10.25 -15.87 2.43
N LEU A 104 -11.43 -16.05 3.02
CA LEU A 104 -11.89 -15.28 4.19
C LEU A 104 -11.25 -15.81 5.48
N PRO A 105 -11.26 -15.01 6.58
CA PRO A 105 -10.69 -15.43 7.86
C PRO A 105 -11.30 -16.73 8.43
N ASP A 106 -12.54 -17.05 8.09
CA ASP A 106 -13.24 -18.27 8.50
C ASP A 106 -12.90 -19.48 7.63
N GLY A 107 -12.01 -19.33 6.64
CA GLY A 107 -11.59 -20.37 5.70
C GLY A 107 -12.50 -20.53 4.49
N ASN A 108 -13.61 -19.81 4.40
CA ASN A 108 -14.46 -19.81 3.22
C ASN A 108 -13.73 -19.17 2.04
N VAL A 109 -13.93 -19.76 0.86
CA VAL A 109 -13.36 -19.26 -0.40
C VAL A 109 -14.43 -18.54 -1.18
N VAL A 110 -14.13 -17.30 -1.58
CA VAL A 110 -14.97 -16.51 -2.47
C VAL A 110 -14.41 -16.63 -3.89
N PRO A 111 -15.19 -17.18 -4.85
CA PRO A 111 -14.71 -17.27 -6.23
C PRO A 111 -14.59 -15.87 -6.86
N PRO A 112 -13.65 -15.68 -7.80
CA PRO A 112 -13.45 -14.40 -8.47
C PRO A 112 -14.67 -14.02 -9.32
N THR A 113 -14.91 -12.71 -9.41
CA THR A 113 -16.02 -12.15 -10.19
C THR A 113 -15.58 -11.62 -11.56
N GLY A 114 -14.28 -11.41 -11.76
CA GLY A 114 -13.75 -10.74 -12.94
C GLY A 114 -13.98 -9.23 -12.98
N LYS A 115 -14.54 -8.64 -11.90
CA LYS A 115 -14.81 -7.21 -11.81
C LYS A 115 -13.61 -6.46 -11.21
N ALA A 116 -13.44 -5.21 -11.64
CA ALA A 116 -12.33 -4.36 -11.23
C ALA A 116 -12.76 -3.32 -10.19
N PHE A 117 -11.79 -2.92 -9.35
CA PHE A 117 -11.92 -1.76 -8.50
C PHE A 117 -10.99 -0.63 -8.95
N ASP A 118 -11.41 0.59 -8.67
CA ASP A 118 -10.61 1.80 -8.76
C ASP A 118 -10.94 2.64 -7.52
N LEU A 119 -9.96 2.81 -6.64
CA LEU A 119 -10.14 3.41 -5.32
C LEU A 119 -9.11 4.49 -5.05
N GLU A 120 -9.51 5.51 -4.32
CA GLU A 120 -8.56 6.38 -3.65
C GLU A 120 -7.80 5.56 -2.59
N PHE A 121 -6.48 5.69 -2.60
CA PHE A 121 -5.57 4.95 -1.76
C PHE A 121 -4.57 5.90 -1.11
N ALA A 122 -4.52 5.90 0.20
CA ALA A 122 -3.61 6.75 0.97
C ALA A 122 -2.66 5.90 1.80
N GLN A 123 -1.42 6.33 1.89
CA GLN A 123 -0.39 5.71 2.71
C GLN A 123 0.31 6.78 3.54
N THR A 124 0.35 6.59 4.86
CA THR A 124 1.15 7.39 5.78
C THR A 124 2.24 6.51 6.36
N SER A 125 3.48 6.96 6.29
CA SER A 125 4.62 6.14 6.69
C SER A 125 5.68 6.92 7.45
N LYS A 126 6.29 6.22 8.42
CA LYS A 126 7.46 6.68 9.15
C LYS A 126 8.70 5.92 8.66
N TRP A 127 9.81 6.64 8.58
CA TRP A 127 11.06 6.11 8.05
C TRP A 127 12.18 6.23 9.07
N GLU A 128 13.04 5.22 9.09
CA GLU A 128 14.29 5.22 9.84
C GLU A 128 15.43 5.06 8.83
N GLY A 129 16.26 6.12 8.68
CA GLY A 129 17.18 6.17 7.56
C GLY A 129 16.44 6.08 6.23
N ASP A 130 16.75 5.10 5.43
CA ASP A 130 16.15 4.83 4.12
C ASP A 130 15.16 3.67 4.15
N GLN A 131 14.78 3.20 5.32
CA GLN A 131 13.85 2.08 5.49
C GLN A 131 12.53 2.50 6.13
N LEU A 132 11.44 2.04 5.56
CA LEU A 132 10.09 2.22 6.09
C LEU A 132 9.91 1.35 7.33
N ILE A 133 9.57 1.98 8.47
CA ILE A 133 9.43 1.28 9.76
C ILE A 133 7.96 1.19 10.23
N VAL A 134 7.13 2.15 9.86
CA VAL A 134 5.68 2.09 10.11
C VAL A 134 4.95 2.52 8.86
N ILE A 135 3.90 1.81 8.50
CA ILE A 135 2.99 2.21 7.44
C ILE A 135 1.54 2.01 7.87
N SER A 136 0.71 2.99 7.56
CA SER A 136 -0.75 2.89 7.62
C SER A 136 -1.30 3.10 6.22
N ALA A 137 -2.00 2.10 5.71
CA ALA A 137 -2.69 2.17 4.43
C ALA A 137 -4.18 2.39 4.66
N PHE A 138 -4.79 3.19 3.81
CA PHE A 138 -6.20 3.57 3.91
C PHE A 138 -6.89 3.45 2.55
N TRP A 139 -7.98 2.70 2.51
CA TRP A 139 -8.92 2.68 1.41
C TRP A 139 -10.31 2.35 1.96
N ASP A 140 -11.33 2.70 1.21
CA ASP A 140 -12.72 2.42 1.60
C ASP A 140 -13.14 1.03 1.09
N SER A 141 -13.10 0.05 1.98
CA SER A 141 -13.52 -1.32 1.65
C SER A 141 -15.04 -1.42 1.40
N ALA A 142 -15.84 -0.52 1.94
CA ALA A 142 -17.27 -0.47 1.66
C ALA A 142 -17.57 0.00 0.22
N VAL A 143 -16.68 0.80 -0.36
CA VAL A 143 -16.74 1.18 -1.78
C VAL A 143 -16.14 0.07 -2.65
N GLN A 144 -15.07 -0.57 -2.21
CA GLN A 144 -14.41 -1.63 -2.97
C GLN A 144 -15.31 -2.86 -3.19
N ARG A 145 -15.99 -3.32 -2.15
CA ARG A 145 -16.79 -4.55 -2.21
C ARG A 145 -17.83 -4.56 -3.34
N PRO A 146 -18.70 -3.57 -3.50
CA PRO A 146 -19.64 -3.55 -4.62
C PRO A 146 -18.94 -3.41 -5.98
N GLN A 147 -17.82 -2.71 -6.08
CA GLN A 147 -17.06 -2.61 -7.33
C GLN A 147 -16.59 -3.98 -7.83
N ILE A 148 -16.14 -4.85 -6.94
CA ILE A 148 -15.68 -6.20 -7.28
C ILE A 148 -16.82 -7.25 -7.22
N GLY A 149 -18.06 -6.80 -7.09
CA GLY A 149 -19.23 -7.67 -7.15
C GLY A 149 -19.55 -8.41 -5.85
N LEU A 150 -19.03 -7.95 -4.73
CA LEU A 150 -19.36 -8.46 -3.39
C LEU A 150 -20.32 -7.49 -2.68
N ALA A 151 -21.30 -8.06 -2.02
CA ALA A 151 -22.28 -7.24 -1.27
C ALA A 151 -21.68 -6.68 0.03
#